data_eefce5255241600f3b8b55c212e4fbe8
#
_entry.id   eefce5255241600f3b8b55c212e4fbe8
#
_cell.length_a   1.000
_cell.length_b   1.000
_cell.length_c   1.000
_cell.angle_alpha   90.00
_cell.angle_beta   90.00
_cell.angle_gamma   90.00
#
_symmetry.space_group_name_H-M   'P 1'
#
loop_
_entity.id
_entity.type
_entity.pdbx_description
1 polymer ?
#
loop_
_entity_poly.entity_id
_entity_poly.type
_entity_poly.pdbx_seq_one_letter_code
_entity_poly.pdbx_strand_id
1 'polypeptide(L)'
;EPPKNPHAFDYARYLHFQNIHYQAFVKPDSILQLSRGNGWLLWQKAYESRERLLGLLQKYFPSTDEYAVASALLVGYTDDLSDDLRTAYAETGSMHALAVSGTHIGMLYVGLMFMIARLRLRGRTGRLLETALVLSAIWAFTFLTGATASVLRASVMFSVYMLGKAFWREASAWNVLPASAFILLMYNP
;
A
#
# COMPACT_ATOMS: atom_id res chain seq x y z
N GLU A 1 6.31 -21.37 -20.39
CA GLU A 1 6.15 -22.84 -20.49
C GLU A 1 5.65 -23.36 -19.15
N PRO A 2 4.73 -24.35 -19.12
CA PRO A 2 4.30 -24.98 -17.88
C PRO A 2 5.47 -25.74 -17.23
N PRO A 3 5.47 -25.90 -15.91
CA PRO A 3 6.57 -26.58 -15.22
C PRO A 3 6.68 -28.03 -15.66
N LYS A 4 7.91 -28.50 -15.90
CA LYS A 4 8.18 -29.88 -16.30
C LYS A 4 7.98 -30.89 -15.15
N ASN A 5 7.97 -30.41 -13.89
CA ASN A 5 7.72 -31.23 -12.71
C ASN A 5 6.30 -30.96 -12.20
N PRO A 6 5.44 -31.99 -11.99
CA PRO A 6 4.03 -31.83 -11.62
C PRO A 6 3.79 -31.11 -10.27
N HIS A 7 4.80 -31.02 -9.40
CA HIS A 7 4.73 -30.32 -8.12
C HIS A 7 5.54 -29.01 -8.09
N ALA A 8 6.11 -28.57 -9.23
CA ALA A 8 6.81 -27.30 -9.30
C ALA A 8 5.85 -26.14 -9.39
N PHE A 9 6.27 -24.99 -8.85
CA PHE A 9 5.50 -23.76 -8.93
C PHE A 9 5.30 -23.32 -10.39
N ASP A 10 4.05 -23.15 -10.79
CA ASP A 10 3.69 -22.69 -12.15
C ASP A 10 3.82 -21.16 -12.23
N TYR A 11 5.04 -20.73 -12.60
CA TYR A 11 5.36 -19.30 -12.73
C TYR A 11 4.57 -18.64 -13.87
N ALA A 12 4.27 -19.36 -14.95
CA ALA A 12 3.48 -18.82 -16.06
C ALA A 12 2.04 -18.50 -15.63
N ARG A 13 1.43 -19.42 -14.88
CA ARG A 13 0.10 -19.24 -14.30
C ARG A 13 0.08 -18.11 -13.27
N TYR A 14 1.11 -17.99 -12.44
CA TYR A 14 1.27 -16.88 -11.50
C TYR A 14 1.31 -15.53 -12.22
N LEU A 15 2.14 -15.39 -13.26
CA LEU A 15 2.22 -14.18 -14.07
C LEU A 15 0.90 -13.85 -14.78
N HIS A 16 0.21 -14.87 -15.28
CA HIS A 16 -1.11 -14.69 -15.90
C HIS A 16 -2.13 -14.08 -14.93
N PHE A 17 -2.16 -14.51 -13.66
CA PHE A 17 -3.00 -13.88 -12.63
C PHE A 17 -2.57 -12.44 -12.29
N GLN A 18 -1.33 -12.07 -12.57
CA GLN A 18 -0.83 -10.70 -12.44
C GLN A 18 -1.07 -9.86 -13.71
N ASN A 19 -1.81 -10.38 -14.71
CA ASN A 19 -2.00 -9.78 -16.02
C ASN A 19 -0.68 -9.51 -16.78
N ILE A 20 0.37 -10.29 -16.49
CA ILE A 20 1.66 -10.23 -17.18
C ILE A 20 1.69 -11.37 -18.22
N HIS A 21 1.50 -11.02 -19.48
CA HIS A 21 1.42 -12.00 -20.57
C HIS A 21 2.76 -12.19 -21.31
N TYR A 22 3.66 -11.21 -21.23
CA TYR A 22 4.95 -11.23 -21.91
C TYR A 22 6.04 -10.73 -20.99
N GLN A 23 7.20 -11.38 -21.03
CA GLN A 23 8.40 -11.00 -20.31
C GLN A 23 9.56 -10.99 -21.30
N ALA A 24 10.34 -9.91 -21.32
CA ALA A 24 11.51 -9.79 -22.15
C ALA A 24 12.72 -9.35 -21.31
N PHE A 25 13.85 -9.99 -21.53
CA PHE A 25 15.13 -9.57 -20.95
C PHE A 25 15.83 -8.64 -21.93
N VAL A 26 15.91 -7.36 -21.61
CA VAL A 26 16.50 -6.33 -22.46
C VAL A 26 17.75 -5.79 -21.78
N LYS A 27 18.86 -5.65 -22.53
CA LYS A 27 20.05 -4.99 -22.00
C LYS A 27 19.78 -3.49 -21.81
N PRO A 28 20.27 -2.86 -20.72
CA PRO A 28 20.04 -1.44 -20.46
C PRO A 28 20.41 -0.54 -21.65
N ASP A 29 21.50 -0.85 -22.35
CA ASP A 29 22.02 -0.10 -23.51
C ASP A 29 21.15 -0.22 -24.77
N SER A 30 20.20 -1.17 -24.77
CA SER A 30 19.28 -1.41 -25.90
C SER A 30 17.92 -0.73 -25.71
N ILE A 31 17.74 0.03 -24.63
CA ILE A 31 16.49 0.71 -24.32
C ILE A 31 16.55 2.16 -24.80
N LEU A 32 15.72 2.52 -25.77
CA LEU A 32 15.52 3.89 -26.19
C LEU A 32 14.26 4.45 -25.51
N GLN A 33 14.42 5.40 -24.61
CA GLN A 33 13.28 6.06 -23.97
C GLN A 33 12.68 7.09 -24.94
N LEU A 34 11.51 6.80 -25.51
CA LEU A 34 10.84 7.65 -26.49
C LEU A 34 10.14 8.86 -25.86
N SER A 35 9.62 8.73 -24.65
CA SER A 35 8.92 9.82 -23.96
C SER A 35 8.95 9.63 -22.45
N ARG A 36 8.75 10.71 -21.71
CA ARG A 36 8.60 10.73 -20.24
C ARG A 36 7.26 11.34 -19.86
N GLY A 37 6.72 10.94 -18.72
CA GLY A 37 5.56 11.64 -18.14
C GLY A 37 4.20 11.23 -18.70
N ASN A 38 4.09 10.09 -19.42
CA ASN A 38 2.82 9.59 -19.98
C ASN A 38 1.95 8.85 -18.96
N GLY A 39 2.39 8.72 -17.73
CA GLY A 39 1.64 8.07 -16.66
C GLY A 39 0.60 9.00 -16.02
N TRP A 40 -0.35 8.42 -15.31
CA TRP A 40 -1.34 9.18 -14.58
C TRP A 40 -0.66 10.05 -13.51
N LEU A 41 -1.00 11.35 -13.46
CA LEU A 41 -0.30 12.37 -12.67
C LEU A 41 -0.24 12.00 -11.16
N LEU A 42 -1.28 11.35 -10.64
CA LEU A 42 -1.32 10.89 -9.24
C LEU A 42 -0.25 9.83 -8.95
N TRP A 43 -0.09 8.86 -9.84
CA TRP A 43 0.93 7.83 -9.70
C TRP A 43 2.34 8.41 -9.81
N GLN A 44 2.57 9.33 -10.76
CA GLN A 44 3.87 10.01 -10.90
C GLN A 44 4.24 10.74 -9.61
N LYS A 45 3.32 11.54 -9.07
CA LYS A 45 3.55 12.26 -7.80
C LYS A 45 3.75 11.32 -6.61
N ALA A 46 3.04 10.20 -6.58
CA ALA A 46 3.21 9.19 -5.54
C ALA A 46 4.62 8.56 -5.60
N TYR A 47 5.07 8.18 -6.80
CA TYR A 47 6.43 7.65 -7.00
C TYR A 47 7.50 8.68 -6.65
N GLU A 48 7.39 9.94 -7.13
CA GLU A 48 8.33 11.00 -6.77
C GLU A 48 8.39 11.25 -5.25
N SER A 49 7.24 11.22 -4.58
CA SER A 49 7.16 11.38 -3.12
C SER A 49 7.81 10.20 -2.41
N ARG A 50 7.59 8.98 -2.93
CA ARG A 50 8.22 7.75 -2.42
C ARG A 50 9.74 7.82 -2.55
N GLU A 51 10.26 8.19 -3.73
CA GLU A 51 11.70 8.32 -3.96
C GLU A 51 12.34 9.39 -3.05
N ARG A 52 11.66 10.52 -2.84
CA ARG A 52 12.13 11.54 -1.89
C ARG A 52 12.21 11.01 -0.46
N LEU A 53 11.20 10.24 -0.03
CA LEU A 53 11.21 9.62 1.30
C LEU A 53 12.30 8.56 1.43
N LEU A 54 12.50 7.72 0.42
CA LEU A 54 13.61 6.75 0.39
C LEU A 54 14.96 7.45 0.48
N GLY A 55 15.16 8.54 -0.27
CA GLY A 55 16.39 9.35 -0.18
C GLY A 55 16.60 9.98 1.19
N LEU A 56 15.53 10.42 1.88
CA LEU A 56 15.62 10.89 3.25
C LEU A 56 15.97 9.75 4.22
N LEU A 57 15.32 8.59 4.09
CA LEU A 57 15.61 7.42 4.93
C LEU A 57 17.07 6.98 4.78
N GLN A 58 17.58 6.92 3.55
CA GLN A 58 18.98 6.57 3.29
C GLN A 58 19.98 7.53 3.97
N LYS A 59 19.61 8.82 4.10
CA LYS A 59 20.44 9.80 4.80
C LYS A 59 20.47 9.58 6.31
N TYR A 60 19.36 9.14 6.91
CA TYR A 60 19.25 8.93 8.35
C TYR A 60 19.66 7.53 8.80
N PHE A 61 19.56 6.54 7.92
CA PHE A 61 19.94 5.15 8.16
C PHE A 61 21.11 4.77 7.24
N PRO A 62 22.37 5.00 7.67
CA PRO A 62 23.54 4.76 6.84
C PRO A 62 23.84 3.26 6.64
N SER A 63 23.37 2.40 7.55
CA SER A 63 23.48 0.96 7.41
C SER A 63 22.50 0.44 6.35
N THR A 64 22.96 -0.38 5.42
CA THR A 64 22.15 -0.96 4.34
C THR A 64 20.96 -1.75 4.89
N ASP A 65 21.17 -2.53 5.93
CA ASP A 65 20.13 -3.37 6.54
C ASP A 65 19.10 -2.56 7.29
N GLU A 66 19.54 -1.54 8.06
CA GLU A 66 18.63 -0.63 8.76
C GLU A 66 17.76 0.15 7.78
N TYR A 67 18.36 0.67 6.71
CA TYR A 67 17.65 1.35 5.64
C TYR A 67 16.64 0.42 4.96
N ALA A 68 17.05 -0.82 4.61
CA ALA A 68 16.18 -1.79 3.96
C ALA A 68 14.96 -2.14 4.82
N VAL A 69 15.16 -2.36 6.13
CA VAL A 69 14.06 -2.61 7.07
C VAL A 69 13.18 -1.37 7.26
N ALA A 70 13.78 -0.19 7.44
CA ALA A 70 13.02 1.06 7.60
C ALA A 70 12.18 1.38 6.36
N SER A 71 12.74 1.21 5.15
CA SER A 71 12.04 1.44 3.88
C SER A 71 10.88 0.44 3.67
N ALA A 72 11.07 -0.81 4.05
CA ALA A 72 10.02 -1.83 4.00
C ALA A 72 8.86 -1.50 4.96
N LEU A 73 9.18 -1.14 6.21
CA LEU A 73 8.17 -0.85 7.24
C LEU A 73 7.40 0.45 7.00
N LEU A 74 8.09 1.52 6.57
CA LEU A 74 7.48 2.86 6.47
C LEU A 74 6.83 3.12 5.10
N VAL A 75 7.44 2.61 4.04
CA VAL A 75 7.06 2.94 2.66
C VAL A 75 6.61 1.69 1.87
N GLY A 76 6.81 0.49 2.43
CA GLY A 76 6.51 -0.77 1.76
C GLY A 76 7.48 -1.11 0.63
N TYR A 77 8.70 -0.57 0.69
CA TYR A 77 9.74 -0.84 -0.29
C TYR A 77 10.64 -1.98 0.19
N THR A 78 10.53 -3.12 -0.47
CA THR A 78 11.20 -4.38 -0.05
C THR A 78 12.32 -4.82 -0.99
N ASP A 79 12.62 -4.04 -2.04
CA ASP A 79 13.55 -4.46 -3.08
C ASP A 79 15.01 -4.48 -2.58
N ASP A 80 15.34 -3.63 -1.61
CA ASP A 80 16.67 -3.54 -1.00
C ASP A 80 16.90 -4.53 0.16
N LEU A 81 15.90 -5.38 0.49
CA LEU A 81 16.07 -6.41 1.50
C LEU A 81 17.00 -7.51 0.99
N SER A 82 18.13 -7.73 1.70
CA SER A 82 19.02 -8.83 1.42
C SER A 82 18.36 -10.20 1.63
N ASP A 83 18.85 -11.23 0.93
CA ASP A 83 18.31 -12.58 1.07
C ASP A 83 18.50 -13.13 2.49
N ASP A 84 19.58 -12.73 3.17
CA ASP A 84 19.84 -13.09 4.57
C ASP A 84 18.79 -12.51 5.51
N LEU A 85 18.44 -11.23 5.33
CA LEU A 85 17.36 -10.58 6.09
C LEU A 85 16.00 -11.25 5.79
N ARG A 86 15.70 -11.50 4.52
CA ARG A 86 14.46 -12.18 4.13
C ARG A 86 14.34 -13.55 4.79
N THR A 87 15.44 -14.32 4.79
CA THR A 87 15.49 -15.63 5.43
C THR A 87 15.30 -15.52 6.94
N ALA A 88 16.02 -14.62 7.62
CA ALA A 88 15.88 -14.40 9.06
C ALA A 88 14.46 -14.03 9.46
N TYR A 89 13.81 -13.13 8.71
CA TYR A 89 12.41 -12.76 8.96
C TYR A 89 11.42 -13.90 8.63
N ALA A 90 11.73 -14.74 7.63
CA ALA A 90 10.93 -15.91 7.29
C ALA A 90 11.01 -16.99 8.38
N GLU A 91 12.20 -17.29 8.89
CA GLU A 91 12.42 -18.27 9.96
C GLU A 91 11.73 -17.87 11.28
N THR A 92 11.68 -16.57 11.58
CA THR A 92 10.95 -16.06 12.74
C THR A 92 9.45 -15.95 12.53
N GLY A 93 8.94 -16.22 11.31
CA GLY A 93 7.53 -16.00 10.94
C GLY A 93 7.12 -14.53 10.85
N SER A 94 8.08 -13.59 10.88
CA SER A 94 7.85 -12.15 10.95
C SER A 94 7.80 -11.46 9.59
N MET A 95 7.83 -12.20 8.47
CA MET A 95 7.77 -11.64 7.11
C MET A 95 6.58 -10.71 6.87
N HIS A 96 5.45 -11.00 7.50
CA HIS A 96 4.25 -10.15 7.39
C HIS A 96 4.42 -8.77 8.03
N ALA A 97 5.36 -8.60 8.95
CA ALA A 97 5.67 -7.31 9.57
C ALA A 97 6.45 -6.38 8.61
N LEU A 98 7.29 -6.95 7.73
CA LEU A 98 8.03 -6.18 6.71
C LEU A 98 7.14 -5.67 5.58
N ALA A 99 5.99 -6.29 5.35
CA ALA A 99 5.03 -5.80 4.39
C ALA A 99 4.09 -4.77 5.04
N VAL A 100 3.89 -3.63 4.38
CA VAL A 100 2.87 -2.67 4.84
C VAL A 100 1.51 -3.36 4.83
N SER A 101 0.84 -3.34 5.97
CA SER A 101 -0.38 -4.09 6.23
C SER A 101 -1.54 -3.18 6.62
N GLY A 102 -2.74 -3.76 6.72
CA GLY A 102 -3.91 -3.06 7.23
C GLY A 102 -3.74 -2.49 8.63
N THR A 103 -2.86 -3.06 9.47
CA THR A 103 -2.55 -2.52 10.81
C THR A 103 -1.87 -1.15 10.74
N HIS A 104 -1.05 -0.88 9.73
CA HIS A 104 -0.44 0.44 9.50
C HIS A 104 -1.52 1.49 9.19
N ILE A 105 -2.51 1.14 8.36
CA ILE A 105 -3.68 2.00 8.12
C ILE A 105 -4.48 2.23 9.41
N GLY A 106 -4.66 1.17 10.22
CA GLY A 106 -5.33 1.29 11.51
C GLY A 106 -4.61 2.22 12.48
N MET A 107 -3.29 2.12 12.60
CA MET A 107 -2.48 3.02 13.42
C MET A 107 -2.53 4.47 12.89
N LEU A 108 -2.41 4.65 11.57
CA LEU A 108 -2.56 5.97 10.95
C LEU A 108 -3.92 6.57 11.26
N TYR A 109 -5.01 5.79 11.12
CA TYR A 109 -6.37 6.22 11.44
C TYR A 109 -6.49 6.67 12.91
N VAL A 110 -6.04 5.85 13.86
CA VAL A 110 -6.09 6.16 15.30
C VAL A 110 -5.29 7.43 15.61
N GLY A 111 -4.08 7.54 15.07
CA GLY A 111 -3.23 8.73 15.23
C GLY A 111 -3.90 10.00 14.70
N LEU A 112 -4.48 9.95 13.51
CA LEU A 112 -5.21 11.05 12.91
C LEU A 112 -6.44 11.44 13.73
N MET A 113 -7.22 10.45 14.17
CA MET A 113 -8.39 10.70 15.02
C MET A 113 -8.00 11.37 16.33
N PHE A 114 -6.91 10.95 16.96
CA PHE A 114 -6.38 11.58 18.18
C PHE A 114 -5.97 13.04 17.93
N MET A 115 -5.32 13.34 16.80
CA MET A 115 -4.93 14.70 16.43
C MET A 115 -6.16 15.58 16.13
N ILE A 116 -7.11 15.07 15.33
CA ILE A 116 -8.31 15.79 14.93
C ILE A 116 -9.24 16.05 16.12
N ALA A 117 -9.30 15.13 17.09
CA ALA A 117 -10.08 15.33 18.32
C ALA A 117 -9.68 16.62 19.08
N ARG A 118 -8.42 17.04 18.96
CA ARG A 118 -7.92 18.31 19.54
C ARG A 118 -8.51 19.56 18.86
N LEU A 119 -8.92 19.45 17.59
CA LEU A 119 -9.51 20.56 16.82
C LEU A 119 -10.97 20.85 17.22
N ARG A 120 -11.57 20.01 18.07
CA ARG A 120 -12.95 20.15 18.57
C ARG A 120 -13.98 20.45 17.46
N LEU A 121 -13.82 19.81 16.30
CA LEU A 121 -14.73 19.96 15.18
C LEU A 121 -16.13 19.49 15.60
N ARG A 122 -17.15 20.36 15.48
CA ARG A 122 -18.51 20.08 15.92
C ARG A 122 -19.51 20.26 14.76
N GLY A 123 -20.66 19.60 14.89
CA GLY A 123 -21.73 19.68 13.90
C GLY A 123 -21.46 18.86 12.63
N ARG A 124 -22.34 19.03 11.65
CA ARG A 124 -22.30 18.30 10.38
C ARG A 124 -21.06 18.65 9.54
N THR A 125 -20.74 19.92 9.47
CA THR A 125 -19.56 20.43 8.73
C THR A 125 -18.26 19.90 9.35
N GLY A 126 -18.16 19.87 10.69
CA GLY A 126 -16.99 19.32 11.38
C GLY A 126 -16.78 17.85 11.08
N ARG A 127 -17.85 17.04 11.06
CA ARG A 127 -17.76 15.61 10.70
C ARG A 127 -17.34 15.38 9.25
N LEU A 128 -17.85 16.20 8.32
CA LEU A 128 -17.47 16.10 6.92
C LEU A 128 -15.99 16.46 6.71
N LEU A 129 -15.51 17.51 7.40
CA LEU A 129 -14.11 17.91 7.35
C LEU A 129 -13.20 16.84 7.96
N GLU A 130 -13.56 16.27 9.12
CA GLU A 130 -12.87 15.14 9.74
C GLU A 130 -12.74 13.98 8.77
N THR A 131 -13.87 13.57 8.15
CA THR A 131 -13.90 12.48 7.18
C THR A 131 -13.01 12.78 5.98
N ALA A 132 -13.07 13.98 5.42
CA ALA A 132 -12.27 14.38 4.27
C ALA A 132 -10.77 14.35 4.60
N LEU A 133 -10.37 14.88 5.76
CA LEU A 133 -8.96 14.88 6.20
C LEU A 133 -8.43 13.45 6.40
N VAL A 134 -9.19 12.61 7.10
CA VAL A 134 -8.78 11.21 7.35
C VAL A 134 -8.69 10.43 6.05
N LEU A 135 -9.69 10.53 5.18
CA LEU A 135 -9.67 9.83 3.90
C LEU A 135 -8.53 10.30 2.99
N SER A 136 -8.29 11.61 2.93
CA SER A 136 -7.17 12.16 2.16
C SER A 136 -5.83 11.60 2.63
N ALA A 137 -5.61 11.52 3.95
CA ALA A 137 -4.38 10.99 4.51
C ALA A 137 -4.24 9.47 4.28
N ILE A 138 -5.31 8.68 4.46
CA ILE A 138 -5.31 7.24 4.20
C ILE A 138 -4.99 6.96 2.73
N TRP A 139 -5.65 7.65 1.80
CA TRP A 139 -5.39 7.44 0.37
C TRP A 139 -4.02 7.95 -0.07
N ALA A 140 -3.54 9.08 0.49
CA ALA A 140 -2.17 9.54 0.25
C ALA A 140 -1.15 8.47 0.69
N PHE A 141 -1.33 7.88 1.87
CA PHE A 141 -0.47 6.79 2.34
C PHE A 141 -0.59 5.54 1.46
N THR A 142 -1.81 5.19 1.03
CA THR A 142 -2.05 4.06 0.12
C THR A 142 -1.28 4.20 -1.19
N PHE A 143 -1.35 5.36 -1.83
CA PHE A 143 -0.59 5.62 -3.06
C PHE A 143 0.92 5.67 -2.82
N LEU A 144 1.36 6.24 -1.70
CA LEU A 144 2.76 6.29 -1.33
C LEU A 144 3.38 4.90 -1.16
N THR A 145 2.64 3.96 -0.56
CA THR A 145 3.07 2.56 -0.36
C THR A 145 2.87 1.66 -1.59
N GLY A 146 2.47 2.24 -2.73
CA GLY A 146 2.27 1.52 -3.98
C GLY A 146 0.97 0.74 -4.08
N ALA A 147 -0.04 1.08 -3.25
CA ALA A 147 -1.38 0.49 -3.25
C ALA A 147 -1.37 -1.05 -3.22
N THR A 148 -0.52 -1.64 -2.38
CA THR A 148 -0.49 -3.10 -2.20
C THR A 148 -1.88 -3.64 -1.85
N ALA A 149 -2.20 -4.87 -2.23
CA ALA A 149 -3.53 -5.46 -2.05
C ALA A 149 -4.02 -5.41 -0.60
N SER A 150 -3.12 -5.55 0.38
CA SER A 150 -3.44 -5.46 1.81
C SER A 150 -3.82 -4.04 2.23
N VAL A 151 -3.03 -3.06 1.81
CA VAL A 151 -3.26 -1.63 2.11
C VAL A 151 -4.52 -1.15 1.41
N LEU A 152 -4.72 -1.52 0.14
CA LEU A 152 -5.90 -1.13 -0.64
C LEU A 152 -7.19 -1.65 0.03
N ARG A 153 -7.22 -2.92 0.45
CA ARG A 153 -8.37 -3.48 1.18
C ARG A 153 -8.68 -2.71 2.45
N ALA A 154 -7.67 -2.43 3.27
CA ALA A 154 -7.85 -1.66 4.49
C ALA A 154 -8.35 -0.24 4.20
N SER A 155 -7.79 0.45 3.21
CA SER A 155 -8.20 1.81 2.83
C SER A 155 -9.64 1.87 2.35
N VAL A 156 -10.10 0.89 1.57
CA VAL A 156 -11.50 0.77 1.16
C VAL A 156 -12.40 0.53 2.37
N MET A 157 -12.02 -0.38 3.29
CA MET A 157 -12.79 -0.64 4.51
C MET A 157 -12.92 0.61 5.39
N PHE A 158 -11.82 1.34 5.62
CA PHE A 158 -11.87 2.59 6.37
C PHE A 158 -12.65 3.68 5.64
N SER A 159 -12.62 3.71 4.30
CA SER A 159 -13.43 4.64 3.51
C SER A 159 -14.92 4.38 3.69
N VAL A 160 -15.35 3.12 3.58
CA VAL A 160 -16.75 2.74 3.81
C VAL A 160 -17.18 3.06 5.24
N TYR A 161 -16.33 2.77 6.23
CA TYR A 161 -16.60 3.08 7.64
C TYR A 161 -16.76 4.59 7.87
N MET A 162 -15.81 5.39 7.40
CA MET A 162 -15.81 6.85 7.59
C MET A 162 -16.97 7.53 6.88
N LEU A 163 -17.29 7.10 5.66
CA LEU A 163 -18.46 7.61 4.93
C LEU A 163 -19.76 7.19 5.63
N GLY A 164 -19.85 5.94 6.08
CA GLY A 164 -20.99 5.50 6.89
C GLY A 164 -21.20 6.37 8.14
N LYS A 165 -20.14 6.63 8.89
CA LYS A 165 -20.16 7.49 10.08
C LYS A 165 -20.52 8.95 9.76
N ALA A 166 -20.12 9.45 8.59
CA ALA A 166 -20.41 10.83 8.18
C ALA A 166 -21.88 11.03 7.82
N PHE A 167 -22.49 10.06 7.12
CA PHE A 167 -23.86 10.17 6.60
C PHE A 167 -24.90 9.48 7.48
N TRP A 168 -24.59 8.30 8.04
CA TRP A 168 -25.47 7.49 8.88
C TRP A 168 -24.81 7.31 10.24
N ARG A 169 -25.33 7.89 11.26
CA ARG A 169 -24.75 7.96 12.62
C ARG A 169 -24.18 6.65 13.18
N GLU A 170 -24.59 5.49 12.65
CA GLU A 170 -24.16 4.16 13.12
C GLU A 170 -23.60 3.35 11.94
N ALA A 171 -22.26 3.38 11.78
CA ALA A 171 -21.55 2.46 10.90
C ALA A 171 -21.15 1.23 11.71
N SER A 172 -21.86 0.12 11.51
CA SER A 172 -21.51 -1.17 12.12
C SER A 172 -20.37 -1.83 11.34
N ALA A 173 -19.37 -2.35 12.04
CA ALA A 173 -18.29 -3.11 11.41
C ALA A 173 -18.82 -4.31 10.60
N TRP A 174 -19.91 -4.93 11.04
CA TRP A 174 -20.57 -6.03 10.35
C TRP A 174 -21.12 -5.66 8.96
N ASN A 175 -21.51 -4.41 8.77
CA ASN A 175 -21.99 -3.90 7.47
C ASN A 175 -20.83 -3.39 6.60
N VAL A 176 -19.76 -2.89 7.22
CA VAL A 176 -18.57 -2.38 6.52
C VAL A 176 -17.82 -3.52 5.81
N LEU A 177 -17.68 -4.68 6.47
CA LEU A 177 -16.96 -5.82 5.89
C LEU A 177 -17.56 -6.31 4.56
N PRO A 178 -18.85 -6.68 4.47
CA PRO A 178 -19.42 -7.14 3.21
C PRO A 178 -19.49 -6.03 2.16
N ALA A 179 -19.79 -4.80 2.54
CA ALA A 179 -19.83 -3.67 1.60
C ALA A 179 -18.45 -3.41 0.97
N SER A 180 -17.38 -3.42 1.76
CA SER A 180 -16.02 -3.26 1.26
C SER A 180 -15.56 -4.44 0.41
N ALA A 181 -15.90 -5.66 0.81
CA ALA A 181 -15.62 -6.86 0.02
C ALA A 181 -16.30 -6.82 -1.35
N PHE A 182 -17.56 -6.40 -1.39
CA PHE A 182 -18.30 -6.25 -2.64
C PHE A 182 -17.66 -5.22 -3.57
N ILE A 183 -17.28 -4.05 -3.05
CA ILE A 183 -16.58 -2.99 -3.82
C ILE A 183 -15.26 -3.53 -4.40
N LEU A 184 -14.49 -4.28 -3.61
CA LEU A 184 -13.20 -4.82 -4.04
C LEU A 184 -13.37 -5.89 -5.11
N LEU A 185 -14.35 -6.78 -4.97
CA LEU A 185 -14.68 -7.80 -5.97
C LEU A 185 -15.19 -7.20 -7.29
N MET A 186 -15.87 -6.06 -7.25
CA MET A 186 -16.24 -5.35 -8.49
C MET A 186 -15.04 -4.74 -9.20
N TYR A 187 -13.99 -4.39 -8.46
CA TYR A 187 -12.79 -3.78 -9.03
C TYR A 187 -11.81 -4.83 -9.57
N ASN A 188 -11.65 -5.92 -8.87
CA ASN A 188 -10.76 -7.04 -9.25
C ASN A 188 -11.37 -8.36 -8.76
N PRO A 189 -12.17 -9.01 -9.60
CA PRO A 189 -12.87 -10.25 -9.30
C PRO A 189 -11.93 -11.46 -9.15
#